data_57477a10e4e7f38e5c26afbf0399e977
#
_entry.id   57477a10e4e7f38e5c26afbf0399e977
#
_cell.length_a   1.000
_cell.length_b   1.000
_cell.length_c   1.000
_cell.angle_alpha   90.00
_cell.angle_beta   90.00
_cell.angle_gamma   90.00
#
_symmetry.space_group_name_H-M   'P 1'
#
loop_
_entity.id
_entity.type
_entity.pdbx_description
1 polymer ?
#
loop_
_entity_poly.entity_id
_entity_poly.type
_entity_poly.pdbx_seq_one_letter_code
_entity_poly.pdbx_strand_id
1 'polypeptide(L)'
;MNNELKNSGFSLTEVLLAVGTLAIGMIFISGTFLTGIYFATIATERTTAAVAADEAFAKIRLHGFNLTDPNLLADALTPFEVLNTIAADEFAYPSTKTLAQKQYYWSALCRQVDSTPTNRLVQVTVFVSRKVGNRSTYPGGAQRPVPVKLGVSIVPGAGNENKLMINVAGEQTFINGGCTIADNQTGQLYQVLQRDADTPNIIVLDRLWQGGLSDSVWVVPPPVGGGRYPCIAIYQKVIRF
;
A
#
# COMPACT_ATOMS: atom_id res chain seq x y z
N MET A 1 16.92 -27.46 74.35
CA MET A 1 16.20 -26.35 73.71
C MET A 1 15.72 -26.81 72.36
N ASN A 2 14.44 -27.26 72.30
CA ASN A 2 13.83 -27.66 71.01
C ASN A 2 13.24 -26.41 70.33
N ASN A 3 13.88 -25.98 69.26
CA ASN A 3 13.26 -24.99 68.37
C ASN A 3 12.20 -25.70 67.54
N GLU A 4 10.98 -25.59 67.92
CA GLU A 4 9.82 -25.94 67.05
C GLU A 4 9.77 -24.94 65.94
N LEU A 5 10.13 -25.38 64.72
CA LEU A 5 9.88 -24.64 63.52
C LEU A 5 8.34 -24.54 63.34
N LYS A 6 7.76 -23.37 63.67
CA LYS A 6 6.37 -23.04 63.35
C LYS A 6 6.23 -23.06 61.83
N ASN A 7 5.65 -24.13 61.27
CA ASN A 7 5.19 -24.17 59.91
C ASN A 7 3.94 -23.25 59.82
N SER A 8 4.17 -21.99 59.38
CA SER A 8 3.08 -21.09 59.02
C SER A 8 2.59 -21.51 57.62
N GLY A 9 1.40 -22.11 57.57
CA GLY A 9 0.72 -22.38 56.30
C GLY A 9 0.29 -21.08 55.63
N PHE A 10 0.23 -21.06 54.28
CA PHE A 10 -0.28 -19.92 53.52
C PHE A 10 -1.74 -19.64 53.85
N SER A 11 -2.07 -18.37 53.99
CA SER A 11 -3.45 -17.92 54.15
C SER A 11 -4.21 -18.08 52.82
N LEU A 12 -5.49 -18.43 52.87
CA LEU A 12 -6.36 -18.50 51.68
C LEU A 12 -6.36 -17.20 50.86
N THR A 13 -6.31 -16.06 51.53
CA THR A 13 -6.25 -14.73 50.91
C THR A 13 -4.93 -14.51 50.18
N GLU A 14 -3.83 -15.01 50.69
CA GLU A 14 -2.50 -14.89 50.05
C GLU A 14 -2.43 -15.75 48.76
N VAL A 15 -3.02 -16.94 48.78
CA VAL A 15 -3.14 -17.80 47.60
C VAL A 15 -4.03 -17.16 46.55
N LEU A 16 -5.18 -16.58 46.93
CA LEU A 16 -6.07 -15.88 46.03
C LEU A 16 -5.40 -14.64 45.40
N LEU A 17 -4.64 -13.87 46.18
CA LEU A 17 -3.90 -12.72 45.72
C LEU A 17 -2.80 -13.14 44.73
N ALA A 18 -2.06 -14.20 45.03
CA ALA A 18 -1.01 -14.72 44.16
C ALA A 18 -1.58 -15.23 42.82
N VAL A 19 -2.69 -15.97 42.84
CA VAL A 19 -3.36 -16.43 41.61
C VAL A 19 -3.92 -15.24 40.81
N GLY A 20 -4.50 -14.25 41.49
CA GLY A 20 -5.00 -13.03 40.83
C GLY A 20 -3.89 -12.22 40.14
N THR A 21 -2.76 -12.00 40.80
CA THR A 21 -1.62 -11.31 40.21
C THR A 21 -1.01 -12.10 39.07
N LEU A 22 -0.93 -13.43 39.18
CA LEU A 22 -0.46 -14.30 38.10
C LEU A 22 -1.39 -14.22 36.88
N ALA A 23 -2.70 -14.26 37.08
CA ALA A 23 -3.68 -14.17 36.01
C ALA A 23 -3.56 -12.82 35.24
N ILE A 24 -3.42 -11.70 35.95
CA ILE A 24 -3.20 -10.38 35.36
C ILE A 24 -1.90 -10.38 34.57
N GLY A 25 -0.81 -10.92 35.13
CA GLY A 25 0.49 -11.03 34.44
C GLY A 25 0.39 -11.82 33.13
N MET A 26 -0.33 -12.93 33.11
CA MET A 26 -0.55 -13.74 31.92
C MET A 26 -1.34 -12.98 30.82
N ILE A 27 -2.35 -12.18 31.21
CA ILE A 27 -3.11 -11.35 30.26
C ILE A 27 -2.18 -10.32 29.58
N PHE A 28 -1.32 -9.63 30.35
CA PHE A 28 -0.37 -8.68 29.81
C PHE A 28 0.64 -9.34 28.85
N ILE A 29 1.20 -10.49 29.23
CA ILE A 29 2.14 -11.24 28.38
C ILE A 29 1.46 -11.66 27.08
N SER A 30 0.23 -12.19 27.16
CA SER A 30 -0.53 -12.60 25.97
C SER A 30 -0.81 -11.41 25.04
N GLY A 31 -1.18 -10.25 25.58
CA GLY A 31 -1.41 -9.03 24.80
C GLY A 31 -0.15 -8.52 24.11
N THR A 32 0.99 -8.48 24.79
CA THR A 32 2.27 -8.06 24.18
C THR A 32 2.74 -9.03 23.11
N PHE A 33 2.51 -10.33 23.29
CA PHE A 33 2.88 -11.35 22.31
C PHE A 33 2.10 -11.20 21.00
N LEU A 34 0.79 -11.01 21.06
CA LEU A 34 -0.06 -10.78 19.88
C LEU A 34 0.36 -9.52 19.14
N THR A 35 0.64 -8.43 19.86
CA THR A 35 1.12 -7.18 19.29
C THR A 35 2.49 -7.37 18.61
N GLY A 36 3.39 -8.12 19.23
CA GLY A 36 4.69 -8.46 18.68
C GLY A 36 4.60 -9.21 17.35
N ILE A 37 3.74 -10.23 17.27
CA ILE A 37 3.49 -10.99 16.02
C ILE A 37 2.95 -10.05 14.93
N TYR A 38 2.00 -9.18 15.27
CA TYR A 38 1.43 -8.22 14.31
C TYR A 38 2.51 -7.30 13.72
N PHE A 39 3.35 -6.70 14.55
CA PHE A 39 4.45 -5.84 14.07
C PHE A 39 5.51 -6.62 13.30
N ALA A 40 5.86 -7.83 13.72
CA ALA A 40 6.79 -8.69 12.99
C ALA A 40 6.27 -9.02 11.59
N THR A 41 4.97 -9.30 11.45
CA THR A 41 4.33 -9.57 10.17
C THR A 41 4.40 -8.34 9.24
N ILE A 42 4.08 -7.14 9.76
CA ILE A 42 4.16 -5.89 8.98
C ILE A 42 5.61 -5.61 8.56
N ALA A 43 6.57 -5.78 9.46
CA ALA A 43 7.98 -5.57 9.15
C ALA A 43 8.47 -6.52 8.05
N THR A 44 8.10 -7.81 8.14
CA THR A 44 8.44 -8.82 7.13
C THR A 44 7.79 -8.49 5.78
N GLU A 45 6.50 -8.10 5.75
CA GLU A 45 5.82 -7.69 4.52
C GLU A 45 6.51 -6.48 3.87
N ARG A 46 6.91 -5.47 4.65
CA ARG A 46 7.61 -4.27 4.13
C ARG A 46 9.00 -4.61 3.59
N THR A 47 9.76 -5.45 4.28
CA THR A 47 11.07 -5.91 3.81
C THR A 47 10.94 -6.69 2.50
N THR A 48 9.98 -7.61 2.42
CA THR A 48 9.71 -8.37 1.19
C THR A 48 9.25 -7.45 0.07
N ALA A 49 8.43 -6.44 0.36
CA ALA A 49 7.98 -5.46 -0.63
C ALA A 49 9.17 -4.64 -1.18
N ALA A 50 10.15 -4.28 -0.37
CA ALA A 50 11.34 -3.58 -0.84
C ALA A 50 12.15 -4.43 -1.83
N VAL A 51 12.36 -5.72 -1.52
CA VAL A 51 13.06 -6.65 -2.42
C VAL A 51 12.26 -6.89 -3.71
N ALA A 52 10.93 -7.04 -3.61
CA ALA A 52 10.06 -7.16 -4.77
C ALA A 52 10.09 -5.92 -5.68
N ALA A 53 10.17 -4.73 -5.08
CA ALA A 53 10.33 -3.48 -5.84
C ALA A 53 11.69 -3.41 -6.54
N ASP A 54 12.76 -3.83 -5.90
CA ASP A 54 14.09 -3.86 -6.55
C ASP A 54 14.11 -4.85 -7.73
N GLU A 55 13.48 -6.02 -7.59
CA GLU A 55 13.29 -6.95 -8.73
C GLU A 55 12.47 -6.30 -9.84
N ALA A 56 11.37 -5.60 -9.50
CA ALA A 56 10.56 -4.89 -10.48
C ALA A 56 11.36 -3.81 -11.22
N PHE A 57 12.15 -3.00 -10.52
CA PHE A 57 13.01 -1.99 -11.16
C PHE A 57 14.07 -2.64 -12.07
N ALA A 58 14.63 -3.78 -11.68
CA ALA A 58 15.57 -4.52 -12.52
C ALA A 58 14.92 -5.04 -13.80
N LYS A 59 13.70 -5.60 -13.71
CA LYS A 59 12.91 -6.05 -14.86
C LYS A 59 12.53 -4.89 -15.79
N ILE A 60 12.10 -3.77 -15.25
CA ILE A 60 11.77 -2.57 -16.01
C ILE A 60 13.00 -2.07 -16.79
N ARG A 61 14.20 -2.09 -16.18
CA ARG A 61 15.44 -1.77 -16.86
C ARG A 61 15.79 -2.77 -17.96
N LEU A 62 15.56 -4.06 -17.73
CA LEU A 62 15.84 -5.13 -18.67
C LEU A 62 14.96 -5.03 -19.92
N HIS A 63 13.67 -4.80 -19.74
CA HIS A 63 12.71 -4.65 -20.83
C HIS A 63 12.84 -3.31 -21.54
N GLY A 64 13.25 -2.28 -20.82
CA GLY A 64 13.44 -0.93 -21.34
C GLY A 64 12.13 -0.23 -21.67
N PHE A 65 12.27 0.97 -22.28
CA PHE A 65 11.18 1.77 -22.83
C PHE A 65 11.50 2.22 -24.25
N ASN A 66 10.48 2.30 -25.08
CA ASN A 66 10.56 3.13 -26.26
C ASN A 66 10.32 4.59 -25.83
N LEU A 67 11.39 5.39 -25.73
CA LEU A 67 11.33 6.77 -25.28
C LEU A 67 10.56 7.70 -26.24
N THR A 68 10.29 7.24 -27.45
CA THR A 68 9.48 7.93 -28.45
C THR A 68 8.02 7.42 -28.47
N ASP A 69 7.64 6.56 -27.51
CA ASP A 69 6.26 6.09 -27.40
C ASP A 69 5.33 7.26 -27.06
N PRO A 70 4.30 7.51 -27.86
CA PRO A 70 3.36 8.61 -27.63
C PRO A 70 2.58 8.47 -26.30
N ASN A 71 2.55 7.28 -25.71
CA ASN A 71 1.92 7.05 -24.42
C ASN A 71 2.84 7.36 -23.22
N LEU A 72 4.16 7.50 -23.45
CA LEU A 72 5.09 7.89 -22.40
C LEU A 72 5.12 9.41 -22.28
N LEU A 73 4.22 9.96 -21.48
CA LEU A 73 4.00 11.40 -21.32
C LEU A 73 4.87 11.99 -20.20
N ALA A 74 5.12 13.30 -20.26
CA ALA A 74 5.79 14.04 -19.20
C ALA A 74 4.78 14.58 -18.15
N ASP A 75 3.54 14.78 -18.53
CA ASP A 75 2.46 15.38 -17.75
C ASP A 75 1.41 14.35 -17.28
N ALA A 76 1.65 13.07 -17.51
CA ALA A 76 0.76 12.01 -17.05
C ALA A 76 1.52 10.70 -16.76
N LEU A 77 1.06 10.00 -15.73
CA LEU A 77 1.50 8.65 -15.42
C LEU A 77 0.82 7.65 -16.36
N THR A 78 1.61 6.77 -16.97
CA THR A 78 1.13 5.68 -17.84
C THR A 78 1.52 4.33 -17.26
N PRO A 79 0.60 3.33 -17.24
CA PRO A 79 0.93 1.97 -16.81
C PRO A 79 2.03 1.35 -17.68
N PHE A 80 3.00 0.71 -17.04
CA PHE A 80 4.10 0.02 -17.74
C PHE A 80 3.61 -1.03 -18.74
N GLU A 81 2.46 -1.65 -18.46
CA GLU A 81 1.81 -2.63 -19.33
C GLU A 81 1.33 -2.03 -20.68
N VAL A 82 1.08 -0.73 -20.72
CA VAL A 82 0.73 -0.01 -21.96
C VAL A 82 1.99 0.30 -22.78
N LEU A 83 3.09 0.55 -22.08
CA LEU A 83 4.38 0.94 -22.70
C LEU A 83 5.19 -0.28 -23.16
N ASN A 84 4.95 -1.45 -22.57
CA ASN A 84 5.71 -2.64 -22.88
C ASN A 84 4.86 -3.92 -22.71
N THR A 85 4.95 -4.81 -23.70
CA THR A 85 4.25 -6.09 -23.65
C THR A 85 5.14 -7.14 -22.98
N ILE A 86 4.85 -7.44 -21.72
CA ILE A 86 5.51 -8.50 -20.96
C ILE A 86 4.48 -9.50 -20.46
N ALA A 87 4.94 -10.73 -20.20
CA ALA A 87 4.06 -11.80 -19.74
C ALA A 87 3.47 -11.47 -18.36
N ALA A 88 2.21 -11.84 -18.13
CA ALA A 88 1.48 -11.51 -16.90
C ALA A 88 2.13 -12.11 -15.63
N ASP A 89 2.84 -13.21 -15.75
CA ASP A 89 3.55 -13.87 -14.65
C ASP A 89 4.81 -13.13 -14.22
N GLU A 90 5.36 -12.26 -15.08
CA GLU A 90 6.49 -11.39 -14.75
C GLU A 90 6.15 -10.33 -13.70
N PHE A 91 4.88 -9.94 -13.61
CA PHE A 91 4.41 -9.02 -12.57
C PHE A 91 4.23 -9.66 -11.19
N ALA A 92 4.59 -10.93 -11.04
CA ALA A 92 4.47 -11.66 -9.78
C ALA A 92 5.84 -12.02 -9.20
N TYR A 93 5.99 -11.79 -7.87
CA TYR A 93 7.22 -12.01 -7.11
C TYR A 93 7.10 -13.22 -6.18
N PRO A 94 8.19 -13.97 -5.96
CA PRO A 94 9.49 -13.92 -6.63
C PRO A 94 9.49 -14.65 -7.97
N SER A 95 10.32 -14.18 -8.92
CA SER A 95 10.43 -14.77 -10.29
C SER A 95 10.84 -16.24 -10.28
N THR A 96 11.62 -16.63 -9.27
CA THR A 96 12.16 -18.00 -9.14
C THR A 96 11.14 -19.06 -8.78
N LYS A 97 9.91 -18.67 -8.41
CA LYS A 97 8.84 -19.59 -8.01
C LYS A 97 7.78 -19.72 -9.10
N THR A 98 7.02 -20.81 -9.05
CA THR A 98 5.84 -20.98 -9.91
C THR A 98 4.75 -19.99 -9.54
N LEU A 99 3.87 -19.62 -10.46
CA LEU A 99 2.81 -18.61 -10.25
C LEU A 99 1.91 -18.95 -9.03
N ALA A 100 1.66 -20.23 -8.78
CA ALA A 100 0.88 -20.68 -7.62
C ALA A 100 1.55 -20.35 -6.27
N GLN A 101 2.87 -20.31 -6.23
CA GLN A 101 3.67 -20.04 -5.02
C GLN A 101 4.03 -18.56 -4.86
N LYS A 102 3.77 -17.74 -5.89
CA LYS A 102 4.01 -16.28 -5.82
C LYS A 102 2.93 -15.63 -4.97
N GLN A 103 3.35 -14.84 -3.99
CA GLN A 103 2.45 -14.21 -3.01
C GLN A 103 2.33 -12.71 -3.18
N TYR A 104 3.19 -12.11 -3.99
CA TYR A 104 3.23 -10.67 -4.21
C TYR A 104 3.13 -10.37 -5.70
N TYR A 105 2.54 -9.23 -6.00
CA TYR A 105 2.48 -8.65 -7.33
C TYR A 105 3.09 -7.27 -7.32
N TRP A 106 3.66 -6.87 -8.42
CA TRP A 106 4.04 -5.51 -8.65
C TRP A 106 3.33 -4.95 -9.88
N SER A 107 3.13 -3.66 -9.88
CA SER A 107 2.65 -2.88 -11.03
C SER A 107 3.45 -1.59 -11.07
N ALA A 108 3.64 -1.01 -12.23
CA ALA A 108 4.40 0.23 -12.34
C ALA A 108 3.66 1.26 -13.17
N LEU A 109 3.79 2.52 -12.77
CA LEU A 109 3.40 3.69 -13.53
C LEU A 109 4.67 4.46 -13.90
N CYS A 110 4.72 4.95 -15.13
CA CYS A 110 5.88 5.59 -15.71
C CYS A 110 5.50 6.94 -16.33
N ARG A 111 6.37 7.93 -16.20
CA ARG A 111 6.27 9.19 -16.94
C ARG A 111 7.67 9.71 -17.26
N GLN A 112 7.79 10.49 -18.32
CA GLN A 112 9.01 11.26 -18.55
C GLN A 112 9.17 12.34 -17.49
N VAL A 113 10.41 12.59 -17.07
CA VAL A 113 10.68 13.68 -16.10
C VAL A 113 10.55 15.05 -16.77
N ASP A 114 10.83 15.10 -18.07
CA ASP A 114 10.77 16.32 -18.88
C ASP A 114 10.32 15.96 -20.30
N SER A 115 9.62 16.86 -20.95
CA SER A 115 9.15 16.72 -22.34
C SER A 115 10.27 16.88 -23.40
N THR A 116 11.50 17.13 -22.97
CA THR A 116 12.64 17.32 -23.87
C THR A 116 13.04 15.99 -24.53
N PRO A 117 13.05 15.85 -25.85
CA PRO A 117 13.32 14.57 -26.52
C PRO A 117 14.71 13.96 -26.26
N THR A 118 15.64 14.75 -25.76
CA THR A 118 17.00 14.31 -25.39
C THR A 118 17.07 13.79 -23.96
N ASN A 119 16.04 14.04 -23.14
CA ASN A 119 16.01 13.60 -21.77
C ASN A 119 15.55 12.14 -21.70
N ARG A 120 16.47 11.28 -21.26
CA ARG A 120 16.23 9.83 -21.09
C ARG A 120 15.85 9.46 -19.65
N LEU A 121 15.36 10.43 -18.88
CA LEU A 121 14.98 10.22 -17.50
C LEU A 121 13.48 9.88 -17.41
N VAL A 122 13.19 8.73 -16.85
CA VAL A 122 11.82 8.26 -16.62
C VAL A 122 11.62 8.09 -15.11
N GLN A 123 10.60 8.74 -14.59
CA GLN A 123 10.12 8.47 -13.23
C GLN A 123 9.28 7.22 -13.27
N VAL A 124 9.66 6.24 -12.46
CA VAL A 124 8.98 4.96 -12.32
C VAL A 124 8.45 4.84 -10.90
N THR A 125 7.15 4.62 -10.77
CA THR A 125 6.44 4.39 -9.51
C THR A 125 5.97 2.95 -9.46
N VAL A 126 6.58 2.14 -8.60
CA VAL A 126 6.27 0.73 -8.43
C VAL A 126 5.36 0.54 -7.23
N PHE A 127 4.21 -0.08 -7.45
CA PHE A 127 3.27 -0.51 -6.44
C PHE A 127 3.48 -1.98 -6.13
N VAL A 128 3.80 -2.32 -4.89
CA VAL A 128 3.92 -3.71 -4.46
C VAL A 128 2.69 -4.09 -3.66
N SER A 129 2.05 -5.16 -4.08
CA SER A 129 0.77 -5.63 -3.52
C SER A 129 0.84 -7.10 -3.16
N ARG A 130 0.08 -7.51 -2.14
CA ARG A 130 -0.07 -8.91 -1.77
C ARG A 130 -1.13 -9.60 -2.63
N LYS A 131 -0.98 -10.89 -2.81
CA LYS A 131 -2.04 -11.73 -3.36
C LYS A 131 -3.17 -11.85 -2.33
N VAL A 132 -4.38 -11.43 -2.69
CA VAL A 132 -5.57 -11.55 -1.85
C VAL A 132 -6.43 -12.68 -2.40
N GLY A 133 -6.39 -13.85 -1.76
CA GLY A 133 -7.16 -15.02 -2.18
C GLY A 133 -6.83 -15.56 -3.58
N ASN A 134 -7.33 -16.73 -3.91
CA ASN A 134 -7.07 -17.36 -5.22
C ASN A 134 -8.10 -16.99 -6.31
N ARG A 135 -9.24 -16.39 -5.92
CA ARG A 135 -10.36 -16.06 -6.81
C ARG A 135 -10.80 -14.60 -6.69
N SER A 136 -10.00 -13.76 -6.05
CA SER A 136 -10.31 -12.34 -5.95
C SER A 136 -10.14 -11.67 -7.30
N THR A 137 -11.15 -10.94 -7.72
CA THR A 137 -11.12 -10.06 -8.89
C THR A 137 -11.00 -8.62 -8.43
N TYR A 138 -10.43 -7.78 -9.27
CA TYR A 138 -10.26 -6.35 -9.02
C TYR A 138 -11.10 -5.53 -9.98
N PRO A 139 -11.32 -4.25 -9.73
CA PRO A 139 -12.02 -3.36 -10.66
C PRO A 139 -11.47 -3.48 -12.09
N GLY A 140 -12.38 -3.46 -13.08
CA GLY A 140 -12.00 -3.72 -14.48
C GLY A 140 -11.80 -5.20 -14.83
N GLY A 141 -12.15 -6.13 -13.93
CA GLY A 141 -11.99 -7.59 -14.17
C GLY A 141 -10.57 -8.11 -14.03
N ALA A 142 -9.67 -7.30 -13.50
CA ALA A 142 -8.26 -7.68 -13.34
C ALA A 142 -8.11 -8.84 -12.35
N GLN A 143 -7.22 -9.80 -12.68
CA GLN A 143 -6.91 -10.97 -11.85
C GLN A 143 -5.80 -10.69 -10.83
N ARG A 144 -5.20 -9.51 -10.87
CA ARG A 144 -4.16 -9.04 -9.96
C ARG A 144 -4.43 -7.59 -9.56
N PRO A 145 -3.93 -7.15 -8.39
CA PRO A 145 -4.04 -5.76 -7.99
C PRO A 145 -3.22 -4.86 -8.92
N VAL A 146 -3.91 -4.02 -9.66
CA VAL A 146 -3.32 -3.00 -10.54
C VAL A 146 -3.80 -1.62 -10.13
N PRO A 147 -2.99 -0.56 -10.28
CA PRO A 147 -3.45 0.79 -10.07
C PRO A 147 -4.58 1.13 -11.04
N VAL A 148 -5.62 1.79 -10.55
CA VAL A 148 -6.69 2.36 -11.36
C VAL A 148 -6.66 3.88 -11.25
N LYS A 149 -7.05 4.54 -12.33
CA LYS A 149 -7.12 6.00 -12.42
C LYS A 149 -8.49 6.49 -12.00
N LEU A 150 -8.53 7.41 -11.04
CA LEU A 150 -9.76 8.01 -10.51
C LEU A 150 -9.74 9.51 -10.75
N GLY A 151 -10.88 10.06 -11.21
CA GLY A 151 -11.06 11.50 -11.32
C GLY A 151 -11.29 12.12 -9.94
N VAL A 152 -10.57 13.20 -9.65
CA VAL A 152 -10.70 13.96 -8.40
C VAL A 152 -10.81 15.45 -8.68
N SER A 153 -11.40 16.17 -7.74
CA SER A 153 -11.49 17.64 -7.75
C SER A 153 -11.12 18.18 -6.38
N ILE A 154 -10.58 19.38 -6.32
CA ILE A 154 -10.34 20.08 -5.05
C ILE A 154 -11.68 20.45 -4.42
N VAL A 155 -11.78 20.29 -3.10
CA VAL A 155 -12.93 20.76 -2.33
C VAL A 155 -12.83 22.28 -2.19
N PRO A 156 -13.81 23.07 -2.68
CA PRO A 156 -13.76 24.53 -2.55
C PRO A 156 -13.79 25.00 -1.10
N GLY A 157 -13.14 26.11 -0.81
CA GLY A 157 -13.17 26.79 0.48
C GLY A 157 -11.83 26.80 1.22
N ALA A 158 -11.58 27.83 1.99
CA ALA A 158 -10.39 27.97 2.82
C ALA A 158 -10.31 26.84 3.87
N GLY A 159 -9.13 26.26 4.05
CA GLY A 159 -8.91 25.15 4.96
C GLY A 159 -9.19 23.78 4.35
N ASN A 160 -9.50 23.70 3.07
CA ASN A 160 -9.75 22.45 2.35
C ASN A 160 -8.61 22.09 1.36
N GLU A 161 -7.47 22.75 1.44
CA GLU A 161 -6.35 22.59 0.50
C GLU A 161 -5.73 21.18 0.51
N ASN A 162 -6.02 20.41 1.54
CA ASN A 162 -5.64 18.99 1.65
C ASN A 162 -6.82 18.04 1.45
N LYS A 163 -7.96 18.52 0.93
CA LYS A 163 -9.14 17.69 0.68
C LYS A 163 -9.41 17.55 -0.81
N LEU A 164 -9.66 16.31 -1.22
CA LEU A 164 -10.06 15.97 -2.57
C LEU A 164 -11.44 15.31 -2.57
N MET A 165 -12.23 15.65 -3.57
CA MET A 165 -13.51 15.02 -3.84
C MET A 165 -13.34 14.02 -4.99
N ILE A 166 -13.81 12.79 -4.79
CA ILE A 166 -13.85 11.74 -5.82
C ILE A 166 -15.07 12.01 -6.71
N ASN A 167 -14.85 12.13 -8.01
CA ASN A 167 -15.86 12.62 -8.94
C ASN A 167 -16.92 11.58 -9.30
N VAL A 168 -16.59 10.28 -9.24
CA VAL A 168 -17.48 9.20 -9.67
C VAL A 168 -18.04 8.46 -8.45
N ALA A 169 -19.37 8.39 -8.38
CA ALA A 169 -20.05 7.63 -7.34
C ALA A 169 -19.72 6.13 -7.47
N GLY A 170 -19.41 5.49 -6.34
CA GLY A 170 -18.98 4.07 -6.30
C GLY A 170 -17.46 3.90 -6.28
N GLU A 171 -16.67 4.74 -6.93
CA GLU A 171 -15.21 4.71 -6.87
C GLU A 171 -14.64 5.13 -5.51
N GLN A 172 -15.45 5.81 -4.71
CA GLN A 172 -15.12 6.13 -3.33
C GLN A 172 -14.74 4.90 -2.49
N THR A 173 -15.19 3.70 -2.86
CA THR A 173 -14.83 2.46 -2.18
C THR A 173 -13.39 2.01 -2.48
N PHE A 174 -12.75 2.58 -3.50
CA PHE A 174 -11.37 2.25 -3.90
C PHE A 174 -10.33 2.92 -3.01
N ILE A 175 -10.71 3.98 -2.29
CA ILE A 175 -9.82 4.73 -1.42
C ILE A 175 -10.32 4.65 0.02
N ASN A 176 -9.47 4.25 0.96
CA ASN A 176 -9.75 4.26 2.40
C ASN A 176 -8.63 4.96 3.17
N GLY A 177 -8.88 5.31 4.43
CA GLY A 177 -7.85 5.83 5.32
C GLY A 177 -6.64 4.89 5.39
N GLY A 178 -5.44 5.46 5.33
CA GLY A 178 -4.18 4.74 5.34
C GLY A 178 -3.67 4.29 3.97
N CYS A 179 -4.46 4.42 2.88
CA CYS A 179 -3.96 4.13 1.54
C CYS A 179 -3.08 5.28 1.01
N THR A 180 -2.24 4.95 0.03
CA THR A 180 -1.42 5.94 -0.69
C THR A 180 -1.94 6.08 -2.10
N ILE A 181 -2.09 7.32 -2.55
CA ILE A 181 -2.48 7.67 -3.92
C ILE A 181 -1.30 8.37 -4.61
N ALA A 182 -1.22 8.24 -5.92
CA ALA A 182 -0.26 8.95 -6.75
C ALA A 182 -0.99 9.95 -7.65
N ASP A 183 -0.56 11.18 -7.62
CA ASP A 183 -1.04 12.21 -8.54
C ASP A 183 -0.63 11.86 -9.97
N ASN A 184 -1.57 11.97 -10.90
CA ASN A 184 -1.36 11.59 -12.30
C ASN A 184 -0.38 12.54 -13.02
N GLN A 185 -0.42 13.83 -12.72
CA GLN A 185 0.38 14.83 -13.43
C GLN A 185 1.82 14.90 -12.91
N THR A 186 1.98 14.99 -11.59
CA THR A 186 3.30 15.20 -10.98
C THR A 186 3.96 13.88 -10.55
N GLY A 187 3.17 12.82 -10.39
CA GLY A 187 3.62 11.56 -9.81
C GLY A 187 3.89 11.66 -8.30
N GLN A 188 3.48 12.74 -7.64
CA GLN A 188 3.62 12.87 -6.18
C GLN A 188 2.74 11.87 -5.45
N LEU A 189 3.25 11.34 -4.34
CA LEU A 189 2.55 10.38 -3.50
C LEU A 189 1.91 11.11 -2.32
N TYR A 190 0.64 10.85 -2.05
CA TYR A 190 -0.10 11.38 -0.91
C TYR A 190 -0.67 10.23 -0.10
N GLN A 191 -0.61 10.34 1.22
CA GLN A 191 -1.28 9.41 2.11
C GLN A 191 -2.67 9.93 2.45
N VAL A 192 -3.68 9.10 2.29
CA VAL A 192 -5.04 9.40 2.72
C VAL A 192 -5.12 9.15 4.22
N LEU A 193 -5.36 10.19 5.01
CA LEU A 193 -5.50 10.10 6.46
C LEU A 193 -6.84 9.49 6.83
N GLN A 194 -7.91 10.05 6.27
CA GLN A 194 -9.28 9.62 6.52
C GLN A 194 -10.21 10.01 5.39
N ARG A 195 -11.39 9.44 5.40
CA ARG A 195 -12.53 9.92 4.61
C ARG A 195 -13.39 10.81 5.49
N ASP A 196 -14.01 11.81 4.89
CA ASP A 196 -14.98 12.65 5.58
C ASP A 196 -16.20 11.79 5.98
N ALA A 197 -16.65 11.95 7.24
CA ALA A 197 -17.73 11.13 7.77
C ALA A 197 -19.10 11.50 7.18
N ASP A 198 -19.31 12.79 6.93
CA ASP A 198 -20.59 13.31 6.42
C ASP A 198 -20.65 13.23 4.90
N THR A 199 -19.50 13.31 4.25
CA THR A 199 -19.39 13.32 2.79
C THR A 199 -18.38 12.26 2.32
N PRO A 200 -18.78 10.98 2.20
CA PRO A 200 -17.86 9.85 1.97
C PRO A 200 -17.02 9.90 0.68
N ASN A 201 -17.37 10.76 -0.27
CA ASN A 201 -16.58 11.02 -1.47
C ASN A 201 -15.46 12.03 -1.25
N ILE A 202 -15.34 12.65 -0.07
CA ILE A 202 -14.24 13.54 0.29
C ILE A 202 -13.19 12.76 1.07
N ILE A 203 -11.94 12.89 0.65
CA ILE A 203 -10.76 12.33 1.31
C ILE A 203 -9.86 13.45 1.83
N VAL A 204 -9.24 13.21 2.98
CA VAL A 204 -8.27 14.13 3.62
C VAL A 204 -6.88 13.57 3.44
N LEU A 205 -5.97 14.38 2.90
CA LEU A 205 -4.58 14.02 2.63
C LEU A 205 -3.66 14.44 3.78
N ASP A 206 -2.49 13.81 3.85
CA ASP A 206 -1.42 14.10 4.81
C ASP A 206 -0.75 15.46 4.59
N ARG A 207 -0.93 16.06 3.42
CA ARG A 207 -0.36 17.36 3.03
C ARG A 207 -1.23 18.06 2.00
N LEU A 208 -0.89 19.34 1.74
CA LEU A 208 -1.58 20.16 0.75
C LEU A 208 -1.48 19.55 -0.65
N TRP A 209 -2.59 19.55 -1.37
CA TRP A 209 -2.65 19.10 -2.75
C TRP A 209 -1.93 20.10 -3.67
N GLN A 210 -1.05 19.59 -4.53
CA GLN A 210 -0.28 20.40 -5.47
C GLN A 210 -0.67 20.17 -6.94
N GLY A 211 -1.64 19.29 -7.18
CA GLY A 211 -2.17 19.06 -8.52
C GLY A 211 -3.19 20.10 -8.95
N GLY A 212 -3.80 19.90 -10.12
CA GLY A 212 -4.79 20.79 -10.70
C GLY A 212 -6.13 20.82 -9.94
N LEU A 213 -6.97 21.82 -10.27
CA LEU A 213 -8.33 21.95 -9.71
C LEU A 213 -9.21 20.73 -9.99
N SER A 214 -9.06 20.15 -11.17
CA SER A 214 -9.65 18.88 -11.58
C SER A 214 -8.52 18.04 -12.16
N ASP A 215 -8.31 16.88 -11.58
CA ASP A 215 -7.18 16.01 -11.91
C ASP A 215 -7.58 14.55 -11.76
N SER A 216 -6.62 13.68 -11.81
CA SER A 216 -6.80 12.26 -11.55
C SER A 216 -5.67 11.72 -10.67
N VAL A 217 -6.03 10.74 -9.87
CA VAL A 217 -5.09 10.03 -9.00
C VAL A 217 -5.10 8.54 -9.31
N TRP A 218 -3.97 7.91 -9.05
CA TRP A 218 -3.83 6.47 -9.16
C TRP A 218 -3.85 5.82 -7.79
N VAL A 219 -4.62 4.76 -7.64
CA VAL A 219 -4.72 3.98 -6.42
C VAL A 219 -4.84 2.49 -6.77
N VAL A 220 -4.30 1.62 -5.92
CA VAL A 220 -4.56 0.18 -6.01
C VAL A 220 -5.81 -0.13 -5.20
N PRO A 221 -6.93 -0.47 -5.84
CA PRO A 221 -8.19 -0.70 -5.14
C PRO A 221 -8.19 -2.02 -4.38
N PRO A 222 -9.10 -2.17 -3.40
CA PRO A 222 -9.38 -3.47 -2.79
C PRO A 222 -10.03 -4.41 -3.82
N PRO A 223 -10.05 -5.74 -3.54
CA PRO A 223 -10.77 -6.69 -4.39
C PRO A 223 -12.27 -6.38 -4.42
N VAL A 224 -12.91 -6.76 -5.51
CA VAL A 224 -14.38 -6.67 -5.65
C VAL A 224 -15.03 -7.54 -4.58
N GLY A 225 -16.02 -6.97 -3.87
CA GLY A 225 -16.65 -7.62 -2.72
C GLY A 225 -16.02 -7.28 -1.38
N GLY A 226 -15.00 -6.44 -1.36
CA GLY A 226 -14.31 -5.96 -0.16
C GLY A 226 -13.14 -6.85 0.25
N GLY A 227 -12.47 -6.45 1.31
CA GLY A 227 -11.31 -7.15 1.85
C GLY A 227 -10.18 -6.21 2.26
N ARG A 228 -9.07 -6.79 2.68
CA ARG A 228 -7.88 -6.04 3.06
C ARG A 228 -7.27 -5.35 1.84
N TYR A 229 -6.85 -4.13 2.01
CA TYR A 229 -6.10 -3.39 0.99
C TYR A 229 -4.88 -4.20 0.53
N PRO A 230 -4.71 -4.44 -0.77
CA PRO A 230 -3.64 -5.28 -1.27
C PRO A 230 -2.30 -4.56 -1.31
N CYS A 231 -2.27 -3.25 -1.54
CA CYS A 231 -1.03 -2.47 -1.63
C CYS A 231 -0.31 -2.44 -0.28
N ILE A 232 0.97 -2.83 -0.29
CA ILE A 232 1.83 -2.88 0.90
C ILE A 232 2.72 -1.65 0.96
N ALA A 233 3.31 -1.29 -0.19
CA ALA A 233 4.24 -0.18 -0.30
C ALA A 233 4.32 0.32 -1.75
N ILE A 234 4.75 1.57 -1.88
CA ILE A 234 4.99 2.23 -3.16
C ILE A 234 6.42 2.77 -3.13
N TYR A 235 7.15 2.51 -4.22
CA TYR A 235 8.53 2.94 -4.38
C TYR A 235 8.68 3.75 -5.66
N GLN A 236 9.44 4.82 -5.59
CA GLN A 236 9.72 5.66 -6.74
C GLN A 236 11.22 5.76 -7.01
N LYS A 237 11.59 5.66 -8.27
CA LYS A 237 12.96 5.92 -8.75
C LYS A 237 12.89 6.67 -10.07
N VAL A 238 13.84 7.58 -10.28
CA VAL A 238 14.12 8.13 -11.60
C VAL A 238 15.21 7.27 -12.23
N ILE A 239 14.92 6.74 -13.41
CA ILE A 239 15.80 5.81 -14.13
C ILE A 239 16.17 6.46 -15.46
N ARG A 240 17.44 6.35 -15.82
CA ARG A 240 17.95 6.77 -17.14
C ARG A 240 17.96 5.55 -18.07
N PHE A 241 17.40 5.73 -19.25
CA PHE A 241 17.34 4.76 -20.35
C PHE A 241 18.13 5.17 -21.56
#